data_6bdca752efbfe4b073d2d7fa014ab81d
#
_entry.id   6bdca752efbfe4b073d2d7fa014ab81d
#
_cell.length_a   1.000
_cell.length_b   1.000
_cell.length_c   1.000
_cell.angle_alpha   90.00
_cell.angle_beta   90.00
_cell.angle_gamma   90.00
#
_symmetry.space_group_name_H-M   'P 1'
#
loop_
_entity.id
_entity.type
_entity.pdbx_description
1 polymer ?
#
loop_
_entity_poly.entity_id
_entity_poly.type
_entity_poly.pdbx_seq_one_letter_code
_entity_poly.pdbx_strand_id
1 'polypeptide(L)'
;MTFPAFDFHEHGGMHADSLRAFLVHCARHSVSDIFLQGGGPLVVDLHGRKVRASEFRIEPPQLTRLMDDVFSEQIKGDLKAGKGVDRALQLTGDMYNRYGLARGESLRFRCNFVQATIGDYDMVPALTLRVIPTVIPELESLGLKMI
;
A
#
# COMPACT_ATOMS: atom_id res chain seq x y z
N MET A 1 -12.14 -3.37 17.79
CA MET A 1 -12.50 -2.92 16.44
C MET A 1 -11.93 -3.86 15.40
N THR A 2 -12.72 -4.28 14.46
CA THR A 2 -12.32 -5.23 13.45
C THR A 2 -12.03 -4.52 12.14
N PHE A 3 -10.94 -4.91 11.49
CA PHE A 3 -10.61 -4.35 10.19
C PHE A 3 -11.56 -4.96 9.15
N PRO A 4 -12.28 -4.14 8.37
CA PRO A 4 -13.14 -4.69 7.32
C PRO A 4 -12.27 -5.29 6.22
N ALA A 5 -12.43 -6.58 5.97
CA ALA A 5 -11.63 -7.27 4.96
C ALA A 5 -11.89 -6.69 3.57
N PHE A 6 -10.83 -6.67 2.75
CA PHE A 6 -10.94 -6.21 1.38
C PHE A 6 -11.02 -7.45 0.48
N ASP A 7 -12.06 -7.52 -0.33
CA ASP A 7 -12.27 -8.67 -1.20
C ASP A 7 -11.74 -8.37 -2.59
N PHE A 8 -10.56 -8.94 -2.91
CA PHE A 8 -9.96 -8.74 -4.21
C PHE A 8 -10.76 -9.38 -5.34
N HIS A 9 -11.55 -10.40 -5.06
CA HIS A 9 -12.38 -11.03 -6.08
C HIS A 9 -13.41 -10.07 -6.63
N GLU A 10 -13.96 -9.20 -5.78
CA GLU A 10 -14.92 -8.19 -6.23
C GLU A 10 -14.27 -7.15 -7.13
N HIS A 11 -12.95 -7.04 -7.08
CA HIS A 11 -12.20 -6.07 -7.86
C HIS A 11 -11.48 -6.71 -9.05
N GLY A 12 -11.87 -7.94 -9.41
CA GLY A 12 -11.26 -8.61 -10.56
C GLY A 12 -9.91 -9.25 -10.27
N GLY A 13 -9.61 -9.54 -9.02
CA GLY A 13 -8.34 -10.14 -8.62
C GLY A 13 -7.30 -9.10 -8.24
N MET A 14 -6.05 -9.51 -8.18
CA MET A 14 -4.93 -8.65 -7.79
C MET A 14 -4.28 -8.06 -9.03
N HIS A 15 -4.43 -6.77 -9.21
CA HIS A 15 -3.78 -6.02 -10.28
C HIS A 15 -3.52 -4.60 -9.79
N ALA A 16 -2.91 -3.75 -10.63
CA ALA A 16 -2.50 -2.43 -10.20
C ALA A 16 -3.65 -1.61 -9.61
N ASP A 17 -4.80 -1.60 -10.27
CA ASP A 17 -5.92 -0.81 -9.80
C ASP A 17 -6.55 -1.38 -8.54
N SER A 18 -6.64 -2.70 -8.40
CA SER A 18 -7.18 -3.28 -7.19
C SER A 18 -6.24 -3.08 -6.01
N LEU A 19 -4.93 -3.08 -6.26
CA LEU A 19 -3.99 -2.76 -5.21
C LEU A 19 -4.15 -1.31 -4.75
N ARG A 20 -4.32 -0.38 -5.69
CA ARG A 20 -4.57 1.01 -5.33
C ARG A 20 -5.85 1.16 -4.50
N ALA A 21 -6.91 0.47 -4.90
CA ALA A 21 -8.16 0.48 -4.13
C ALA A 21 -7.96 -0.09 -2.74
N PHE A 22 -7.17 -1.14 -2.61
CA PHE A 22 -6.84 -1.73 -1.31
C PHE A 22 -6.09 -0.73 -0.42
N LEU A 23 -5.14 -0.01 -1.00
CA LEU A 23 -4.38 0.99 -0.24
C LEU A 23 -5.30 2.11 0.28
N VAL A 24 -6.24 2.54 -0.53
CA VAL A 24 -7.23 3.53 -0.10
C VAL A 24 -8.09 2.98 1.02
N HIS A 25 -8.54 1.74 0.89
CA HIS A 25 -9.32 1.07 1.92
C HIS A 25 -8.57 1.06 3.25
N CYS A 26 -7.29 0.70 3.21
CA CYS A 26 -6.46 0.69 4.42
C CYS A 26 -6.36 2.07 5.04
N ALA A 27 -6.09 3.08 4.24
CA ALA A 27 -5.94 4.44 4.75
C ALA A 27 -7.23 4.95 5.39
N ARG A 28 -8.38 4.56 4.85
CA ARG A 28 -9.66 4.99 5.42
C ARG A 28 -10.02 4.27 6.71
N HIS A 29 -9.37 3.16 7.01
CA HIS A 29 -9.66 2.38 8.20
C HIS A 29 -8.54 2.44 9.24
N SER A 30 -7.80 3.55 9.25
CA SER A 30 -6.81 3.88 10.29
C SER A 30 -5.61 2.95 10.32
N VAL A 31 -5.29 2.31 9.20
CA VAL A 31 -4.09 1.49 9.09
C VAL A 31 -2.88 2.42 9.00
N SER A 32 -1.84 2.13 9.77
CA SER A 32 -0.60 2.89 9.72
C SER A 32 0.40 2.33 8.72
N ASP A 33 0.50 1.00 8.65
CA ASP A 33 1.47 0.34 7.80
C ASP A 33 0.85 -0.87 7.10
N ILE A 34 1.31 -1.13 5.88
CA ILE A 34 0.83 -2.23 5.06
C ILE A 34 2.04 -3.06 4.64
N PHE A 35 1.95 -4.38 4.81
CA PHE A 35 3.06 -5.28 4.53
C PHE A 35 2.65 -6.26 3.44
N LEU A 36 3.38 -6.22 2.33
CA LEU A 36 3.15 -7.09 1.17
C LEU A 36 4.41 -7.93 0.95
N GLN A 37 4.24 -9.24 0.90
CA GLN A 37 5.35 -10.15 0.66
C GLN A 37 4.93 -11.15 -0.40
N GLY A 38 5.84 -11.44 -1.34
CA GLY A 38 5.59 -12.49 -2.31
C GLY A 38 5.50 -13.84 -1.58
N GLY A 39 4.41 -14.57 -1.81
CA GLY A 39 4.17 -15.86 -1.15
C GLY A 39 3.50 -15.76 0.20
N GLY A 40 3.26 -14.55 0.69
CA GLY A 40 2.67 -14.35 2.01
C GLY A 40 1.29 -13.73 1.96
N PRO A 41 0.63 -13.64 3.11
CA PRO A 41 -0.66 -12.97 3.21
C PRO A 41 -0.47 -11.46 3.23
N LEU A 42 -1.57 -10.75 3.03
CA LEU A 42 -1.60 -9.30 3.18
C LEU A 42 -1.82 -8.97 4.65
N VAL A 43 -0.89 -8.22 5.22
CA VAL A 43 -0.92 -7.89 6.64
C VAL A 43 -0.87 -6.38 6.80
N VAL A 44 -1.60 -5.86 7.75
CA VAL A 44 -1.59 -4.43 8.07
C VAL A 44 -1.35 -4.23 9.55
N ASP A 45 -0.85 -3.05 9.90
CA ASP A 45 -0.72 -2.63 11.28
C ASP A 45 -1.91 -1.74 11.61
N LEU A 46 -2.73 -2.19 12.53
CA LEU A 46 -3.92 -1.47 12.96
C LEU A 46 -3.83 -1.22 14.45
N HIS A 47 -3.64 0.03 14.82
CA HIS A 47 -3.52 0.42 16.23
C HIS A 47 -2.45 -0.37 16.99
N GLY A 48 -1.30 -0.58 16.34
CA GLY A 48 -0.18 -1.29 16.94
C GLY A 48 -0.27 -2.81 16.87
N ARG A 49 -1.28 -3.35 16.22
CA ARG A 49 -1.50 -4.80 16.10
C ARG A 49 -1.43 -5.23 14.64
N LYS A 50 -0.75 -6.35 14.40
CA LYS A 50 -0.71 -6.94 13.07
C LYS A 50 -1.99 -7.69 12.81
N VAL A 51 -2.66 -7.37 11.70
CA VAL A 51 -3.94 -7.97 11.34
C VAL A 51 -3.87 -8.44 9.90
N ARG A 52 -4.38 -9.63 9.63
CA ARG A 52 -4.51 -10.08 8.24
C ARG A 52 -5.61 -9.28 7.57
N ALA A 53 -5.25 -8.61 6.47
CA ALA A 53 -6.15 -7.68 5.81
C ALA A 53 -7.02 -8.34 4.75
N SER A 54 -6.63 -9.52 4.26
CA SER A 54 -7.35 -10.21 3.19
C SER A 54 -6.97 -11.67 3.18
N GLU A 55 -7.86 -12.51 2.70
CA GLU A 55 -7.55 -13.92 2.47
C GLU A 55 -6.68 -14.14 1.24
N PHE A 56 -6.51 -13.12 0.45
CA PHE A 56 -5.74 -13.22 -0.78
C PHE A 56 -4.24 -13.34 -0.47
N ARG A 57 -3.53 -14.16 -1.25
CA ARG A 57 -2.07 -14.27 -1.15
C ARG A 57 -1.47 -13.83 -2.47
N ILE A 58 -0.42 -13.03 -2.41
CA ILE A 58 0.25 -12.53 -3.60
C ILE A 58 1.40 -13.48 -3.91
N GLU A 59 1.40 -14.07 -5.12
CA GLU A 59 2.52 -14.89 -5.56
C GLU A 59 3.71 -14.00 -5.89
N PRO A 60 4.96 -14.47 -5.68
CA PRO A 60 6.14 -13.63 -5.94
C PRO A 60 6.18 -13.00 -7.34
N PRO A 61 5.91 -13.72 -8.44
CA PRO A 61 5.90 -13.07 -9.75
C PRO A 61 4.82 -12.01 -9.88
N GLN A 62 3.70 -12.21 -9.23
CA GLN A 62 2.60 -11.27 -9.25
C GLN A 62 3.00 -9.97 -8.56
N LEU A 63 3.67 -10.07 -7.40
CA LEU A 63 4.13 -8.88 -6.69
C LEU A 63 5.17 -8.13 -7.51
N THR A 64 6.08 -8.84 -8.17
CA THR A 64 7.07 -8.21 -9.04
C THR A 64 6.37 -7.41 -10.14
N ARG A 65 5.35 -7.99 -10.75
CA ARG A 65 4.59 -7.28 -11.79
C ARG A 65 3.88 -6.05 -11.23
N LEU A 66 3.31 -6.16 -10.05
CA LEU A 66 2.67 -5.02 -9.39
C LEU A 66 3.65 -3.89 -9.14
N MET A 67 4.87 -4.24 -8.72
CA MET A 67 5.89 -3.23 -8.51
C MET A 67 6.20 -2.48 -9.80
N ASP A 68 6.31 -3.19 -10.91
CA ASP A 68 6.56 -2.56 -12.20
C ASP A 68 5.39 -1.65 -12.61
N ASP A 69 4.17 -2.11 -12.41
CA ASP A 69 2.98 -1.40 -12.87
C ASP A 69 2.64 -0.18 -12.01
N VAL A 70 2.85 -0.29 -10.71
CA VAL A 70 2.45 0.76 -9.78
C VAL A 70 3.59 1.75 -9.53
N PHE A 71 4.83 1.30 -9.58
CA PHE A 71 6.00 2.12 -9.28
C PHE A 71 6.91 2.29 -10.49
N SER A 72 7.82 1.35 -10.70
CA SER A 72 8.83 1.47 -11.75
C SER A 72 9.55 0.15 -11.95
N GLU A 73 9.92 -0.14 -13.20
CA GLU A 73 10.71 -1.34 -13.51
C GLU A 73 12.12 -1.29 -12.91
N GLN A 74 12.61 -0.10 -12.64
CA GLN A 74 13.95 0.08 -12.10
C GLN A 74 14.10 -0.55 -10.71
N ILE A 75 13.01 -0.61 -9.95
CA ILE A 75 13.05 -1.16 -8.59
C ILE A 75 13.51 -2.60 -8.60
N LYS A 76 13.03 -3.39 -9.55
CA LYS A 76 13.42 -4.80 -9.66
C LYS A 76 14.92 -4.95 -9.85
N GLY A 77 15.51 -4.10 -10.70
CA GLY A 77 16.95 -4.13 -10.92
C GLY A 77 17.74 -3.77 -9.67
N ASP A 78 17.32 -2.75 -8.95
CA ASP A 78 17.99 -2.35 -7.72
C ASP A 78 17.91 -3.45 -6.67
N LEU A 79 16.78 -4.11 -6.53
CA LEU A 79 16.63 -5.19 -5.57
C LEU A 79 17.54 -6.38 -5.92
N LYS A 80 17.67 -6.70 -7.21
CA LYS A 80 18.57 -7.77 -7.63
C LYS A 80 20.02 -7.45 -7.30
N ALA A 81 20.36 -6.17 -7.28
CA ALA A 81 21.70 -5.73 -6.92
C ALA A 81 21.90 -5.67 -5.40
N GLY A 82 20.92 -6.09 -4.62
CA GLY A 82 21.03 -6.11 -3.17
C GLY A 82 20.74 -4.78 -2.50
N LYS A 83 20.16 -3.84 -3.21
CA LYS A 83 19.89 -2.52 -2.67
C LYS A 83 18.44 -2.42 -2.19
N GLY A 84 18.24 -1.84 -1.01
CA GLY A 84 16.91 -1.42 -0.60
C GLY A 84 16.49 -0.19 -1.40
N VAL A 85 15.20 -0.05 -1.61
CA VAL A 85 14.67 1.05 -2.41
C VAL A 85 13.56 1.76 -1.64
N ASP A 86 13.64 3.09 -1.61
CA ASP A 86 12.59 3.92 -1.03
C ASP A 86 11.90 4.70 -2.13
N ARG A 87 10.58 4.76 -2.06
CA ARG A 87 9.77 5.51 -3.01
C ARG A 87 8.60 6.16 -2.29
N ALA A 88 8.06 7.19 -2.90
CA ALA A 88 6.81 7.78 -2.47
C ALA A 88 5.73 7.41 -3.47
N LEU A 89 4.53 7.15 -2.96
CA LEU A 89 3.37 6.90 -3.80
C LEU A 89 2.29 7.90 -3.43
N GLN A 90 1.70 8.52 -4.43
CA GLN A 90 0.57 9.41 -4.21
C GLN A 90 -0.60 8.95 -5.06
N LEU A 91 -1.76 8.79 -4.42
CA LEU A 91 -2.99 8.45 -5.11
C LEU A 91 -3.89 9.66 -5.05
N THR A 92 -4.36 10.12 -6.21
CA THR A 92 -5.21 11.31 -6.30
C THR A 92 -6.52 10.94 -6.96
N GLY A 93 -7.61 11.38 -6.38
CA GLY A 93 -8.93 11.12 -6.94
C GLY A 93 -9.18 11.94 -8.19
N ASP A 94 -9.97 11.38 -9.09
CA ASP A 94 -10.36 12.03 -10.33
C ASP A 94 -11.89 12.12 -10.43
N MET A 95 -12.37 12.59 -11.57
CA MET A 95 -13.81 12.77 -11.78
C MET A 95 -14.56 11.44 -11.76
N TYR A 96 -13.85 10.32 -11.92
CA TYR A 96 -14.47 8.99 -11.93
C TYR A 96 -14.53 8.37 -10.55
N ASN A 97 -14.00 9.06 -9.54
CA ASN A 97 -13.98 8.59 -8.17
C ASN A 97 -13.37 7.19 -8.06
N ARG A 98 -12.32 6.94 -8.82
CA ARG A 98 -11.64 5.65 -8.78
C ARG A 98 -11.05 5.41 -7.40
N TYR A 99 -10.96 4.15 -7.04
CA TYR A 99 -10.38 3.70 -5.76
C TYR A 99 -11.13 4.24 -4.54
N GLY A 100 -12.28 4.86 -4.74
CA GLY A 100 -13.02 5.47 -3.63
C GLY A 100 -12.48 6.82 -3.19
N LEU A 101 -11.64 7.45 -4.00
CA LEU A 101 -11.12 8.79 -3.73
C LEU A 101 -11.98 9.83 -4.43
N ALA A 102 -12.37 10.85 -3.70
CA ALA A 102 -13.11 11.96 -4.28
C ALA A 102 -12.16 12.81 -5.13
N ARG A 103 -12.73 13.51 -6.10
CA ARG A 103 -11.95 14.40 -6.94
C ARG A 103 -11.19 15.41 -6.08
N GLY A 104 -9.90 15.52 -6.31
CA GLY A 104 -9.03 16.41 -5.55
C GLY A 104 -8.51 15.85 -4.24
N GLU A 105 -9.03 14.74 -3.80
CA GLU A 105 -8.54 14.08 -2.60
C GLU A 105 -7.26 13.32 -2.91
N SER A 106 -6.27 13.40 -2.04
CA SER A 106 -4.99 12.71 -2.22
C SER A 106 -4.61 11.92 -0.99
N LEU A 107 -3.98 10.77 -1.21
CA LEU A 107 -3.36 9.98 -0.17
C LEU A 107 -1.91 9.74 -0.55
N ARG A 108 -1.02 9.78 0.44
CA ARG A 108 0.40 9.58 0.22
C ARG A 108 0.91 8.46 1.08
N PHE A 109 1.89 7.73 0.53
CA PHE A 109 2.51 6.59 1.20
C PHE A 109 4.02 6.67 1.03
N ARG A 110 4.74 6.28 2.06
CA ARG A 110 6.17 6.01 1.93
C ARG A 110 6.34 4.52 1.76
N CYS A 111 7.13 4.14 0.78
CA CYS A 111 7.25 2.74 0.39
C CYS A 111 8.71 2.31 0.49
N ASN A 112 8.94 1.18 1.15
CA ASN A 112 10.26 0.60 1.27
C ASN A 112 10.22 -0.80 0.67
N PHE A 113 11.13 -1.07 -0.27
CA PHE A 113 11.23 -2.34 -0.96
C PHE A 113 12.52 -3.03 -0.55
N VAL A 114 12.44 -4.30 -0.21
CA VAL A 114 13.61 -5.12 0.08
C VAL A 114 13.41 -6.50 -0.51
N GLN A 115 14.48 -7.30 -0.57
CA GLN A 115 14.37 -8.71 -0.87
C GLN A 115 14.50 -9.49 0.41
N ALA A 116 13.77 -10.58 0.51
CA ALA A 116 13.73 -11.40 1.69
C ALA A 116 13.68 -12.88 1.30
N THR A 117 14.04 -13.73 2.24
CA THR A 117 13.85 -15.16 2.11
C THR A 117 12.65 -15.53 2.96
N ILE A 118 11.65 -16.14 2.34
CA ILE A 118 10.40 -16.49 3.02
C ILE A 118 10.08 -17.95 2.69
N GLY A 119 10.15 -18.79 3.72
CA GLY A 119 9.90 -20.21 3.54
C GLY A 119 10.88 -20.79 2.53
N ASP A 120 10.34 -21.42 1.48
CA ASP A 120 11.16 -22.00 0.42
C ASP A 120 11.49 -20.99 -0.68
N TYR A 121 10.99 -19.78 -0.58
CA TYR A 121 11.26 -18.75 -1.57
C TYR A 121 12.50 -17.96 -1.17
N ASP A 122 13.39 -17.79 -2.12
CA ASP A 122 14.60 -17.01 -1.92
C ASP A 122 14.52 -15.76 -2.78
N MET A 123 15.02 -14.65 -2.27
CA MET A 123 15.07 -13.40 -3.01
C MET A 123 13.70 -12.90 -3.47
N VAL A 124 12.70 -13.05 -2.62
CA VAL A 124 11.37 -12.54 -2.93
C VAL A 124 11.25 -11.07 -2.53
N PRO A 125 10.51 -10.29 -3.32
CA PRO A 125 10.30 -8.90 -2.94
C PRO A 125 9.37 -8.78 -1.74
N ALA A 126 9.67 -7.81 -0.89
CA ALA A 126 8.83 -7.45 0.23
C ALA A 126 8.70 -5.93 0.23
N LEU A 127 7.50 -5.46 0.49
CA LEU A 127 7.17 -4.05 0.41
C LEU A 127 6.44 -3.63 1.66
N THR A 128 6.93 -2.57 2.30
CA THR A 128 6.24 -1.94 3.41
C THR A 128 5.77 -0.56 2.96
N LEU A 129 4.50 -0.27 3.13
CA LEU A 129 3.96 1.05 2.84
C LEU A 129 3.47 1.68 4.13
N ARG A 130 3.92 2.91 4.40
CA ARG A 130 3.44 3.68 5.53
C ARG A 130 2.49 4.75 5.04
N VAL A 131 1.32 4.80 5.65
CA VAL A 131 0.34 5.83 5.34
C VAL A 131 0.82 7.15 5.93
N ILE A 132 0.92 8.18 5.11
CA ILE A 132 1.32 9.51 5.56
C ILE A 132 0.06 10.30 5.86
N PRO A 133 -0.11 10.77 7.11
CA PRO A 133 -1.30 11.52 7.45
C PRO A 133 -1.44 12.81 6.65
N THR A 134 -2.66 13.16 6.31
CA THR A 134 -2.97 14.43 5.69
C THR A 134 -3.18 15.45 6.79
N VAL A 135 -2.39 16.52 6.77
CA VAL A 135 -2.41 17.49 7.86
C VAL A 135 -3.04 18.82 7.51
N ILE A 136 -3.36 19.04 6.25
CA ILE A 136 -3.87 20.33 5.82
C ILE A 136 -5.12 20.77 6.56
N PRO A 137 -6.12 19.92 6.76
CA PRO A 137 -7.30 20.35 7.50
C PRO A 137 -6.99 20.74 8.94
N GLU A 138 -6.11 20.01 9.57
CA GLU A 138 -5.73 20.32 10.94
C GLU A 138 -4.99 21.63 10.98
N LEU A 139 -4.16 21.87 10.01
CA LEU A 139 -3.42 23.11 9.95
C LEU A 139 -4.35 24.29 9.85
N GLU A 140 -5.35 24.19 9.03
CA GLU A 140 -6.35 25.26 8.91
C GLU A 140 -7.07 25.45 10.23
N SER A 141 -7.45 24.38 10.86
CA SER A 141 -8.09 24.46 12.15
C SER A 141 -7.21 25.13 13.17
N LEU A 142 -5.94 24.79 13.16
CA LEU A 142 -4.99 25.41 14.08
C LEU A 142 -4.84 26.89 13.79
N GLY A 143 -4.78 27.24 12.55
CA GLY A 143 -4.72 28.63 12.17
C GLY A 143 -5.89 29.41 12.72
N LEU A 144 -7.04 28.85 12.61
CA LEU A 144 -8.25 29.48 13.13
C LEU A 144 -8.17 29.67 14.63
N LYS A 145 -7.63 28.69 15.31
CA LYS A 145 -7.51 28.81 16.76
C LYS A 145 -6.52 29.83 17.19
N MET A 146 -5.57 30.10 16.37
CA MET A 146 -4.54 31.09 16.70
C MET A 146 -5.01 32.50 16.54
N ILE A 147 -6.15 32.66 16.01
CA ILE A 147 -6.72 33.97 15.81
C ILE A 147 -7.39 34.50 17.07
#